data_c1aca4b1ca90a7d5f6decd6d74bbda3e
#
_entry.id   c1aca4b1ca90a7d5f6decd6d74bbda3e
#
_cell.length_a   1.000
_cell.length_b   1.000
_cell.length_c   1.000
_cell.angle_alpha   90.00
_cell.angle_beta   90.00
_cell.angle_gamma   90.00
#
_symmetry.space_group_name_H-M   'P 1'
#
loop_
_entity.id
_entity.type
_entity.pdbx_description
1 polymer ?
#
loop_
_entity_poly.entity_id
_entity_poly.type
_entity_poly.pdbx_seq_one_letter_code
_entity_poly.pdbx_strand_id
1 'polypeptide(L)'
;YTRGWVLPSGVIMGGSEACTHLELAATFAAFIAVATLFSLVSFGAGAIGSGPVAGVGAYPVLAADEPHITLVGEITGSLSVPEPTGTSIDTLTFRIAHTGEDEAIDLSRVTVTVMAGDYLEILTRSGDSLPGPGMWTATLPSGGGTLLLAQEECTVRLCLDRPVPAGDCLTVKVRPEGYTPCTITGPVRVLAAGTGVSPPEKD
;
A
#
# COMPACT_ATOMS: atom_id res chain seq x y z
N TYR A 1 31.87 -91.84 -14.94
CA TYR A 1 31.32 -90.78 -15.83
C TYR A 1 30.09 -90.22 -15.17
N THR A 2 30.25 -89.05 -14.50
CA THR A 2 29.18 -88.27 -13.97
C THR A 2 29.23 -86.88 -14.60
N ARG A 3 28.31 -86.55 -15.50
CA ARG A 3 28.12 -85.23 -16.09
C ARG A 3 27.35 -84.36 -15.11
N GLY A 4 28.03 -83.41 -14.56
CA GLY A 4 27.42 -82.27 -13.81
C GLY A 4 26.75 -81.29 -14.78
N TRP A 5 25.47 -81.02 -14.53
CA TRP A 5 24.74 -79.91 -15.19
C TRP A 5 24.99 -78.65 -14.42
N VAL A 6 25.57 -77.69 -15.07
CA VAL A 6 25.69 -76.30 -14.60
C VAL A 6 24.47 -75.57 -15.09
N LEU A 7 23.62 -75.14 -14.14
CA LEU A 7 22.49 -74.24 -14.43
C LEU A 7 23.05 -72.78 -14.52
N PRO A 8 22.67 -72.03 -15.53
CA PRO A 8 23.05 -70.63 -15.62
C PRO A 8 22.22 -69.85 -14.58
N SER A 9 22.91 -69.15 -13.67
CA SER A 9 22.32 -68.18 -12.76
C SER A 9 21.78 -66.99 -13.58
N GLY A 10 20.48 -66.97 -13.83
CA GLY A 10 19.77 -65.84 -14.37
C GLY A 10 19.75 -64.72 -13.33
N VAL A 11 20.53 -63.68 -13.55
CA VAL A 11 20.47 -62.45 -12.77
C VAL A 11 19.17 -61.75 -13.10
N ILE A 12 18.22 -61.82 -12.18
CA ILE A 12 17.02 -60.97 -12.21
C ILE A 12 17.43 -59.59 -11.64
N MET A 13 18.09 -58.78 -12.42
CA MET A 13 18.24 -57.36 -12.19
C MET A 13 17.20 -56.60 -13.02
N GLY A 14 16.06 -56.29 -12.45
CA GLY A 14 15.03 -55.55 -13.16
C GLY A 14 13.92 -54.94 -12.30
N GLY A 15 13.84 -55.35 -11.02
CA GLY A 15 12.71 -54.93 -10.20
C GLY A 15 12.88 -53.64 -9.40
N SER A 16 14.11 -53.25 -9.12
CA SER A 16 14.38 -52.13 -8.23
C SER A 16 14.36 -50.75 -8.95
N GLU A 17 14.81 -50.70 -10.18
CA GLU A 17 14.83 -49.43 -10.92
C GLU A 17 13.44 -48.97 -11.42
N ALA A 18 12.58 -49.93 -11.78
CA ALA A 18 11.23 -49.62 -12.21
C ALA A 18 10.35 -49.09 -11.06
N CYS A 19 10.57 -49.57 -9.82
CA CYS A 19 9.85 -49.06 -8.64
C CYS A 19 10.29 -47.61 -8.30
N THR A 20 11.60 -47.30 -8.38
CA THR A 20 12.10 -45.95 -8.11
C THR A 20 11.62 -44.94 -9.14
N HIS A 21 11.50 -45.31 -10.40
CA HIS A 21 10.94 -44.43 -11.44
C HIS A 21 9.42 -44.19 -11.23
N LEU A 22 8.68 -45.19 -10.77
CA LEU A 22 7.25 -45.04 -10.48
C LEU A 22 7.01 -44.16 -9.25
N GLU A 23 7.81 -44.29 -8.21
CA GLU A 23 7.75 -43.44 -7.01
C GLU A 23 8.13 -42.00 -7.33
N LEU A 24 9.14 -41.80 -8.15
CA LEU A 24 9.57 -40.47 -8.61
C LEU A 24 8.46 -39.82 -9.45
N ALA A 25 7.82 -40.57 -10.36
CA ALA A 25 6.73 -40.06 -11.17
C ALA A 25 5.50 -39.70 -10.32
N ALA A 26 5.18 -40.52 -9.31
CA ALA A 26 4.07 -40.27 -8.41
C ALA A 26 4.30 -39.00 -7.53
N THR A 27 5.52 -38.82 -7.01
CA THR A 27 5.86 -37.62 -6.24
C THR A 27 5.86 -36.36 -7.13
N PHE A 28 6.32 -36.46 -8.37
CA PHE A 28 6.27 -35.36 -9.31
C PHE A 28 4.85 -34.98 -9.72
N ALA A 29 3.99 -35.95 -9.95
CA ALA A 29 2.56 -35.75 -10.23
C ALA A 29 1.83 -35.10 -9.04
N ALA A 30 2.12 -35.51 -7.82
CA ALA A 30 1.58 -34.89 -6.61
C ALA A 30 2.04 -33.43 -6.45
N PHE A 31 3.31 -33.17 -6.74
CA PHE A 31 3.85 -31.81 -6.68
C PHE A 31 3.19 -30.88 -7.72
N ILE A 32 3.01 -31.36 -8.95
CA ILE A 32 2.31 -30.59 -9.99
C ILE A 32 0.85 -30.32 -9.56
N ALA A 33 0.16 -31.30 -9.01
CA ALA A 33 -1.23 -31.15 -8.54
C ALA A 33 -1.32 -30.08 -7.43
N VAL A 34 -0.43 -30.11 -6.45
CA VAL A 34 -0.38 -29.10 -5.39
C VAL A 34 -0.03 -27.73 -5.93
N ALA A 35 0.96 -27.64 -6.83
CA ALA A 35 1.38 -26.36 -7.43
C ALA A 35 0.26 -25.75 -8.28
N THR A 36 -0.48 -26.54 -9.04
CA THR A 36 -1.64 -26.06 -9.82
C THR A 36 -2.78 -25.60 -8.94
N LEU A 37 -3.08 -26.31 -7.85
CA LEU A 37 -4.07 -25.86 -6.87
C LEU A 37 -3.67 -24.56 -6.20
N PHE A 38 -2.41 -24.42 -5.83
CA PHE A 38 -1.88 -23.18 -5.24
C PHE A 38 -1.93 -22.01 -6.23
N SER A 39 -1.60 -22.26 -7.50
CA SER A 39 -1.72 -21.26 -8.56
C SER A 39 -3.17 -20.84 -8.79
N LEU A 40 -4.11 -21.79 -8.81
CA LEU A 40 -5.54 -21.50 -8.96
C LEU A 40 -6.09 -20.66 -7.81
N VAL A 41 -5.66 -20.94 -6.57
CA VAL A 41 -6.05 -20.13 -5.40
C VAL A 41 -5.41 -18.73 -5.47
N SER A 42 -4.14 -18.65 -5.85
CA SER A 42 -3.42 -17.36 -5.90
C SER A 42 -3.87 -16.47 -7.05
N PHE A 43 -4.12 -17.04 -8.24
CA PHE A 43 -4.60 -16.28 -9.40
C PHE A 43 -6.12 -16.12 -9.43
N GLY A 44 -6.87 -17.08 -8.89
CA GLY A 44 -8.33 -17.00 -8.80
C GLY A 44 -8.80 -15.90 -7.84
N ALA A 45 -8.07 -15.64 -6.77
CA ALA A 45 -8.36 -14.54 -5.86
C ALA A 45 -8.09 -13.15 -6.47
N GLY A 46 -7.23 -13.05 -7.50
CA GLY A 46 -6.94 -11.79 -8.20
C GLY A 46 -7.83 -11.50 -9.41
N ALA A 47 -8.49 -12.52 -9.97
CA ALA A 47 -9.28 -12.39 -11.21
C ALA A 47 -10.78 -12.08 -10.98
N ILE A 48 -11.25 -12.03 -9.72
CA ILE A 48 -12.67 -11.80 -9.40
C ILE A 48 -12.99 -10.31 -9.20
N GLY A 49 -12.08 -9.43 -9.60
CA GLY A 49 -12.19 -7.97 -9.42
C GLY A 49 -12.90 -7.20 -10.54
N SER A 50 -13.50 -7.83 -11.55
CA SER A 50 -14.18 -7.06 -12.61
C SER A 50 -15.34 -7.81 -13.25
N GLY A 51 -16.53 -7.76 -12.60
CA GLY A 51 -17.78 -8.15 -13.21
C GLY A 51 -18.85 -8.61 -12.22
N PRO A 52 -20.13 -8.31 -12.44
CA PRO A 52 -21.22 -8.76 -11.58
C PRO A 52 -21.48 -10.24 -11.82
N VAL A 53 -20.96 -11.12 -10.97
CA VAL A 53 -21.36 -12.53 -10.95
C VAL A 53 -22.15 -12.80 -9.68
N ALA A 54 -23.46 -12.84 -9.86
CA ALA A 54 -24.38 -13.40 -8.89
C ALA A 54 -24.17 -14.93 -8.83
N GLY A 55 -23.93 -15.49 -7.64
CA GLY A 55 -24.25 -16.87 -7.33
C GLY A 55 -23.13 -17.74 -6.81
N VAL A 56 -23.32 -18.14 -5.57
CA VAL A 56 -22.95 -19.40 -4.90
C VAL A 56 -21.52 -19.54 -4.38
N GLY A 57 -21.38 -19.46 -3.06
CA GLY A 57 -20.26 -20.05 -2.30
C GLY A 57 -19.03 -19.14 -2.14
N ALA A 58 -19.23 -17.85 -2.20
CA ALA A 58 -18.19 -16.92 -1.79
C ALA A 58 -17.97 -17.07 -0.30
N TYR A 59 -16.75 -17.50 0.11
CA TYR A 59 -16.17 -16.86 1.29
C TYR A 59 -16.42 -15.37 1.12
N PRO A 60 -16.79 -14.62 2.17
CA PRO A 60 -16.83 -13.17 2.03
C PRO A 60 -15.42 -12.77 1.62
N VAL A 61 -15.19 -12.62 0.32
CA VAL A 61 -14.17 -11.72 -0.17
C VAL A 61 -14.58 -10.46 0.57
N LEU A 62 -13.73 -10.03 1.53
CA LEU A 62 -13.85 -8.73 2.13
C LEU A 62 -14.11 -7.83 0.94
N ALA A 63 -15.37 -7.43 0.76
CA ALA A 63 -15.76 -6.48 -0.26
C ALA A 63 -14.71 -5.41 -0.08
N ALA A 64 -13.96 -5.10 -1.13
CA ALA A 64 -12.95 -4.06 -1.02
C ALA A 64 -13.80 -2.85 -0.63
N ASP A 65 -13.84 -2.58 0.68
CA ASP A 65 -14.63 -1.50 1.23
C ASP A 65 -14.22 -0.29 0.44
N GLU A 66 -15.17 0.40 -0.13
CA GLU A 66 -14.90 1.64 -0.85
C GLU A 66 -14.04 2.50 0.08
N PRO A 67 -13.01 3.18 -0.44
CA PRO A 67 -12.17 3.98 0.43
C PRO A 67 -13.04 5.01 1.15
N HIS A 68 -13.15 4.88 2.45
CA HIS A 68 -13.90 5.82 3.29
C HIS A 68 -13.24 7.19 3.38
N ILE A 69 -12.01 7.30 2.86
CA ILE A 69 -11.26 8.56 2.75
C ILE A 69 -10.94 8.82 1.28
N THR A 70 -11.20 10.03 0.83
CA THR A 70 -10.83 10.51 -0.50
C THR A 70 -10.03 11.82 -0.40
N LEU A 71 -9.18 12.07 -1.41
CA LEU A 71 -8.49 13.36 -1.55
C LEU A 71 -9.47 14.42 -2.07
N VAL A 72 -9.43 15.60 -1.45
CA VAL A 72 -10.17 16.78 -1.90
C VAL A 72 -9.18 17.83 -2.43
N GLY A 73 -9.19 18.07 -3.72
CA GLY A 73 -8.32 19.05 -4.36
C GLY A 73 -6.92 18.52 -4.67
N GLU A 74 -5.92 19.39 -4.57
CA GLU A 74 -4.54 19.12 -4.95
C GLU A 74 -3.62 18.99 -3.72
N ILE A 75 -2.48 18.29 -3.89
CA ILE A 75 -1.40 18.29 -2.92
C ILE A 75 -0.53 19.51 -3.20
N THR A 76 -0.30 20.32 -2.17
CA THR A 76 0.60 21.46 -2.21
C THR A 76 1.84 21.16 -1.38
N GLY A 77 3.02 21.54 -1.91
CA GLY A 77 4.30 21.36 -1.26
C GLY A 77 5.04 22.67 -1.07
N SER A 78 5.78 22.80 0.02
CA SER A 78 6.66 23.93 0.30
C SER A 78 7.91 23.45 1.02
N LEU A 79 8.93 24.29 1.10
CA LEU A 79 10.09 24.12 1.98
C LEU A 79 9.86 24.90 3.27
N SER A 80 10.17 24.25 4.41
CA SER A 80 10.15 24.91 5.73
C SER A 80 11.19 26.02 5.81
N VAL A 81 12.35 25.83 5.15
CA VAL A 81 13.41 26.84 5.02
C VAL A 81 13.54 27.19 3.54
N PRO A 82 13.28 28.45 3.13
CA PRO A 82 13.39 28.85 1.75
C PRO A 82 14.83 28.68 1.22
N GLU A 83 14.99 27.82 0.21
CA GLU A 83 16.24 27.74 -0.55
C GLU A 83 16.16 28.62 -1.80
N PRO A 84 17.27 29.25 -2.21
CA PRO A 84 17.28 30.15 -3.36
C PRO A 84 16.92 29.42 -4.68
N THR A 85 17.02 28.11 -4.75
CA THR A 85 16.73 27.32 -5.95
C THR A 85 15.29 26.77 -5.98
N GLY A 86 14.59 26.72 -4.86
CA GLY A 86 13.17 26.29 -4.77
C GLY A 86 12.85 24.91 -5.34
N THR A 87 13.85 24.04 -5.45
CA THR A 87 13.73 22.76 -6.16
C THR A 87 13.39 21.57 -5.27
N SER A 88 13.28 21.76 -3.97
CA SER A 88 12.96 20.71 -3.01
C SER A 88 11.71 21.06 -2.20
N ILE A 89 11.07 20.04 -1.64
CA ILE A 89 9.92 20.17 -0.76
C ILE A 89 10.12 19.27 0.46
N ASP A 90 9.78 19.74 1.63
CA ASP A 90 9.77 18.99 2.88
C ASP A 90 8.40 18.99 3.56
N THR A 91 7.56 19.96 3.23
CA THR A 91 6.22 20.10 3.81
C THR A 91 5.17 19.88 2.75
N LEU A 92 4.18 19.03 3.05
CA LEU A 92 3.03 18.79 2.19
C LEU A 92 1.75 19.15 2.92
N THR A 93 0.81 19.72 2.18
CA THR A 93 -0.53 20.03 2.68
C THR A 93 -1.57 19.58 1.66
N PHE A 94 -2.57 18.84 2.12
CA PHE A 94 -3.69 18.37 1.31
C PHE A 94 -4.94 18.22 2.18
N ARG A 95 -6.10 18.10 1.53
CA ARG A 95 -7.36 17.85 2.23
C ARG A 95 -7.86 16.44 1.95
N ILE A 96 -8.42 15.82 2.94
CA ILE A 96 -9.12 14.54 2.83
C ILE A 96 -10.55 14.70 3.34
N ALA A 97 -11.48 13.98 2.71
CA ALA A 97 -12.86 13.90 3.15
C ALA A 97 -13.20 12.46 3.55
N HIS A 98 -14.04 12.33 4.57
CA HIS A 98 -14.68 11.06 4.91
C HIS A 98 -15.94 10.90 4.04
N THR A 99 -15.91 9.95 3.12
CA THR A 99 -17.01 9.69 2.16
C THR A 99 -17.95 8.58 2.60
N GLY A 100 -17.60 7.81 3.63
CA GLY A 100 -18.47 6.79 4.21
C GLY A 100 -19.67 7.40 4.93
N GLU A 101 -20.75 6.62 5.05
CA GLU A 101 -21.92 6.96 5.84
C GLU A 101 -21.81 6.42 7.28
N ASP A 102 -20.76 5.66 7.54
CA ASP A 102 -20.53 4.89 8.76
C ASP A 102 -19.88 5.70 9.88
N GLU A 103 -19.30 4.94 10.81
CA GLU A 103 -18.67 5.43 12.03
C GLU A 103 -17.53 6.42 11.76
N ALA A 104 -17.39 7.41 12.63
CA ALA A 104 -16.35 8.42 12.57
C ALA A 104 -14.93 7.79 12.56
N ILE A 105 -14.04 8.30 11.74
CA ILE A 105 -12.65 7.84 11.65
C ILE A 105 -11.82 8.51 12.73
N ASP A 106 -11.21 7.71 13.60
CA ASP A 106 -10.27 8.22 14.60
C ASP A 106 -8.89 8.50 13.96
N LEU A 107 -8.60 9.77 13.74
CA LEU A 107 -7.34 10.24 13.18
C LEU A 107 -6.13 9.92 14.05
N SER A 108 -6.31 9.57 15.34
CA SER A 108 -5.19 9.12 16.19
C SER A 108 -4.68 7.74 15.81
N ARG A 109 -5.49 6.96 15.09
CA ARG A 109 -5.20 5.60 14.62
C ARG A 109 -4.93 5.53 13.11
N VAL A 110 -4.65 6.67 12.51
CA VAL A 110 -4.30 6.76 11.09
C VAL A 110 -2.79 6.68 10.93
N THR A 111 -2.35 5.82 10.01
CA THR A 111 -0.94 5.75 9.58
C THR A 111 -0.80 6.50 8.26
N VAL A 112 0.14 7.42 8.20
CA VAL A 112 0.50 8.14 6.98
C VAL A 112 1.88 7.69 6.52
N THR A 113 1.97 7.26 5.26
CA THR A 113 3.23 6.83 4.63
C THR A 113 3.46 7.66 3.38
N VAL A 114 4.68 8.13 3.19
CA VAL A 114 5.10 8.89 2.00
C VAL A 114 6.16 8.11 1.26
N MET A 115 6.05 8.07 -0.07
CA MET A 115 7.00 7.42 -0.97
C MET A 115 7.33 8.36 -2.12
N ALA A 116 8.63 8.50 -2.44
CA ALA A 116 9.12 9.29 -3.56
C ALA A 116 10.42 8.63 -4.10
N GLY A 117 10.35 8.00 -5.26
CA GLY A 117 11.48 7.23 -5.79
C GLY A 117 11.90 6.11 -4.86
N ASP A 118 13.12 6.19 -4.34
CA ASP A 118 13.69 5.27 -3.35
C ASP A 118 13.43 5.69 -1.87
N TYR A 119 12.81 6.85 -1.68
CA TYR A 119 12.45 7.37 -0.36
C TYR A 119 11.13 6.77 0.12
N LEU A 120 11.12 6.24 1.34
CA LEU A 120 9.93 5.77 2.04
C LEU A 120 9.99 6.21 3.50
N GLU A 121 8.93 6.84 3.97
CA GLU A 121 8.81 7.30 5.34
C GLU A 121 7.41 7.03 5.90
N ILE A 122 7.36 6.54 7.14
CA ILE A 122 6.14 6.40 7.93
C ILE A 122 6.13 7.50 8.97
N LEU A 123 5.17 8.39 8.85
CA LEU A 123 5.10 9.60 9.67
C LEU A 123 4.38 9.34 10.99
N THR A 124 4.88 9.96 12.04
CA THR A 124 4.25 9.95 13.37
C THR A 124 3.27 11.12 13.50
N ARG A 125 2.12 10.88 14.14
CA ARG A 125 1.16 11.95 14.38
C ARG A 125 1.68 12.93 15.44
N SER A 126 1.64 14.24 15.13
CA SER A 126 1.88 15.32 16.09
C SER A 126 0.57 15.80 16.70
N GLY A 127 0.63 16.22 17.96
CA GLY A 127 -0.46 16.95 18.62
C GLY A 127 -0.45 18.46 18.33
N ASP A 128 0.64 18.96 17.75
CA ASP A 128 0.84 20.38 17.46
C ASP A 128 0.18 20.76 16.12
N SER A 129 -0.15 22.03 15.97
CA SER A 129 -0.70 22.58 14.73
C SER A 129 0.29 22.60 13.56
N LEU A 130 1.59 22.61 13.86
CA LEU A 130 2.69 22.51 12.91
C LEU A 130 3.49 21.25 13.21
N PRO A 131 3.53 20.28 12.29
CA PRO A 131 4.30 19.06 12.48
C PRO A 131 5.79 19.35 12.35
N GLY A 132 6.60 18.70 13.21
CA GLY A 132 8.06 18.64 13.03
C GLY A 132 8.45 17.61 11.97
N PRO A 133 9.75 17.50 11.64
CA PRO A 133 10.26 16.48 10.72
C PRO A 133 9.83 15.08 11.12
N GLY A 134 9.46 14.25 10.14
CA GLY A 134 8.94 12.91 10.37
C GLY A 134 7.52 12.84 10.97
N MET A 135 6.81 13.97 11.00
CA MET A 135 5.50 14.07 11.64
C MET A 135 4.42 14.59 10.71
N TRP A 136 3.18 14.30 11.09
CA TRP A 136 2.00 14.85 10.43
C TRP A 136 0.96 15.31 11.43
N THR A 137 0.10 16.22 11.03
CA THR A 137 -1.05 16.70 11.82
C THR A 137 -2.28 16.83 10.94
N ALA A 138 -3.44 16.80 11.56
CA ALA A 138 -4.72 17.05 10.90
C ALA A 138 -5.46 18.16 11.62
N THR A 139 -6.01 19.10 10.85
CA THR A 139 -6.84 20.18 11.34
C THR A 139 -8.27 19.95 10.88
N LEU A 140 -9.18 19.77 11.84
CA LEU A 140 -10.60 19.60 11.62
C LEU A 140 -11.30 20.97 11.62
N PRO A 141 -12.32 21.20 10.79
CA PRO A 141 -13.09 22.45 10.79
C PRO A 141 -13.84 22.66 12.11
N SER A 142 -14.22 21.58 12.78
CA SER A 142 -14.89 21.60 14.10
C SER A 142 -13.99 22.08 15.26
N GLY A 143 -12.68 22.27 15.00
CA GLY A 143 -11.75 22.85 15.95
C GLY A 143 -11.49 22.02 17.20
N GLY A 144 -10.61 21.08 17.15
CA GLY A 144 -10.14 20.28 18.31
C GLY A 144 -10.87 18.96 18.45
N GLY A 145 -10.13 17.89 18.20
CA GLY A 145 -10.61 16.52 18.27
C GLY A 145 -9.76 15.61 17.39
N THR A 146 -10.07 14.33 17.44
CA THR A 146 -9.39 13.32 16.62
C THR A 146 -10.37 12.57 15.71
N LEU A 147 -11.66 12.87 15.82
CA LEU A 147 -12.71 12.17 15.09
C LEU A 147 -13.09 12.95 13.83
N LEU A 148 -12.88 12.36 12.67
CA LEU A 148 -13.37 12.84 11.39
C LEU A 148 -14.74 12.23 11.14
N LEU A 149 -15.79 13.06 11.17
CA LEU A 149 -17.17 12.63 10.99
C LEU A 149 -17.49 12.33 9.53
N ALA A 150 -18.56 11.58 9.28
CA ALA A 150 -19.07 11.35 7.93
C ALA A 150 -19.33 12.67 7.20
N GLN A 151 -18.93 12.75 5.94
CA GLN A 151 -19.04 13.94 5.07
C GLN A 151 -18.21 15.16 5.55
N GLU A 152 -17.37 15.00 6.57
CA GLU A 152 -16.47 16.05 7.03
C GLU A 152 -15.15 16.01 6.28
N GLU A 153 -14.56 17.17 6.06
CA GLU A 153 -13.22 17.34 5.48
C GLU A 153 -12.23 17.75 6.56
N CYS A 154 -10.99 17.29 6.45
CA CYS A 154 -9.91 17.81 7.27
C CYS A 154 -8.69 18.16 6.42
N THR A 155 -7.90 19.12 6.91
CA THR A 155 -6.62 19.48 6.31
C THR A 155 -5.52 18.70 6.98
N VAL A 156 -4.78 17.93 6.19
CA VAL A 156 -3.60 17.20 6.62
C VAL A 156 -2.37 17.98 6.22
N ARG A 157 -1.47 18.19 7.17
CA ARG A 157 -0.13 18.76 6.95
C ARG A 157 0.91 17.77 7.46
N LEU A 158 1.94 17.57 6.69
CA LEU A 158 3.05 16.71 7.07
C LEU A 158 4.39 17.38 6.77
N CYS A 159 5.41 17.03 7.55
CA CYS A 159 6.78 17.46 7.36
C CYS A 159 7.68 16.24 7.23
N LEU A 160 8.39 16.14 6.11
CA LEU A 160 9.31 15.03 5.82
C LEU A 160 10.61 15.23 6.58
N ASP A 161 11.24 14.14 7.02
CA ASP A 161 12.56 14.18 7.63
C ASP A 161 13.64 14.67 6.67
N ARG A 162 13.46 14.37 5.38
CA ARG A 162 14.38 14.75 4.32
C ARG A 162 13.62 15.36 3.16
N PRO A 163 14.07 16.53 2.67
CA PRO A 163 13.48 17.13 1.49
C PRO A 163 13.54 16.21 0.27
N VAL A 164 12.50 16.21 -0.54
CA VAL A 164 12.43 15.50 -1.81
C VAL A 164 12.40 16.49 -2.98
N PRO A 165 12.93 16.14 -4.17
CA PRO A 165 12.92 17.03 -5.31
C PRO A 165 11.49 17.42 -5.72
N ALA A 166 11.30 18.71 -5.99
CA ALA A 166 10.05 19.22 -6.55
C ALA A 166 9.90 18.70 -7.99
N GLY A 167 8.80 18.02 -8.28
CA GLY A 167 8.56 17.43 -9.60
C GLY A 167 8.67 15.90 -9.63
N ASP A 168 9.22 15.30 -8.59
CA ASP A 168 9.13 13.86 -8.43
C ASP A 168 7.67 13.43 -8.23
N CYS A 169 7.36 12.25 -8.72
CA CYS A 169 6.06 11.64 -8.46
C CYS A 169 6.03 11.17 -7.00
N LEU A 170 5.14 11.77 -6.23
CA LEU A 170 5.01 11.49 -4.81
C LEU A 170 3.74 10.66 -4.58
N THR A 171 3.86 9.65 -3.73
CA THR A 171 2.73 8.83 -3.31
C THR A 171 2.54 8.99 -1.81
N VAL A 172 1.37 9.46 -1.41
CA VAL A 172 0.94 9.53 -0.01
C VAL A 172 -0.11 8.47 0.22
N LYS A 173 0.12 7.61 1.19
CA LYS A 173 -0.82 6.57 1.61
C LYS A 173 -1.34 6.89 3.00
N VAL A 174 -2.64 7.13 3.09
CA VAL A 174 -3.36 7.39 4.35
C VAL A 174 -4.14 6.13 4.70
N ARG A 175 -3.80 5.49 5.80
CA ARG A 175 -4.41 4.22 6.23
C ARG A 175 -5.06 4.37 7.60
N PRO A 176 -6.39 4.50 7.70
CA PRO A 176 -7.10 4.37 8.95
C PRO A 176 -7.06 2.93 9.46
N GLU A 177 -7.13 2.75 10.77
CA GLU A 177 -7.25 1.42 11.37
C GLU A 177 -8.61 0.81 11.01
N GLY A 178 -8.58 -0.42 10.48
CA GLY A 178 -9.81 -1.15 10.11
C GLY A 178 -10.40 -0.80 8.75
N TYR A 179 -9.86 0.20 8.03
CA TYR A 179 -10.39 0.65 6.74
C TYR A 179 -9.38 0.49 5.60
N THR A 180 -9.90 0.53 4.39
CA THR A 180 -9.09 0.50 3.17
C THR A 180 -8.23 1.76 3.06
N PRO A 181 -6.92 1.64 2.77
CA PRO A 181 -6.06 2.80 2.64
C PRO A 181 -6.42 3.65 1.42
N CYS A 182 -6.47 4.96 1.60
CA CYS A 182 -6.46 5.92 0.50
C CYS A 182 -5.02 6.11 0.00
N THR A 183 -4.80 5.94 -1.29
CA THR A 183 -3.50 6.15 -1.93
C THR A 183 -3.61 7.29 -2.93
N ILE A 184 -2.80 8.30 -2.74
CA ILE A 184 -2.77 9.52 -3.54
C ILE A 184 -1.42 9.56 -4.26
N THR A 185 -1.42 9.52 -5.57
CA THR A 185 -0.20 9.58 -6.37
C THR A 185 -0.30 10.71 -7.38
N GLY A 186 0.70 11.55 -7.42
CA GLY A 186 0.73 12.65 -8.39
C GLY A 186 1.90 13.60 -8.20
N PRO A 187 2.05 14.55 -9.13
CA PRO A 187 3.00 15.64 -8.98
C PRO A 187 2.53 16.57 -7.87
N VAL A 188 3.47 17.09 -7.09
CA VAL A 188 3.19 18.06 -6.05
C VAL A 188 3.26 19.48 -6.63
N ARG A 189 2.23 20.27 -6.39
CA ARG A 189 2.25 21.69 -6.74
C ARG A 189 3.07 22.45 -5.71
N VAL A 190 4.20 22.99 -6.14
CA VAL A 190 5.05 23.81 -5.29
C VAL A 190 4.40 25.17 -5.10
N LEU A 191 4.13 25.54 -3.85
CA LEU A 191 3.78 26.90 -3.50
C LEU A 191 5.08 27.71 -3.40
N ALA A 192 5.27 28.67 -4.30
CA ALA A 192 6.33 29.66 -4.14
C ALA A 192 6.15 30.35 -2.77
N ALA A 193 7.23 30.41 -1.99
CA ALA A 193 7.23 31.17 -0.74
C ALA A 193 6.71 32.57 -1.05
N GLY A 194 5.56 32.94 -0.46
CA GLY A 194 4.86 34.15 -0.79
C GLY A 194 5.81 35.36 -0.66
N THR A 195 6.04 36.02 -1.77
CA THR A 195 6.60 37.39 -1.80
C THR A 195 5.71 38.22 -0.90
N GLY A 196 6.31 38.67 0.18
CA GLY A 196 5.67 39.43 1.25
C GLY A 196 4.70 40.48 0.74
N VAL A 197 3.57 40.54 1.42
CA VAL A 197 2.62 41.65 1.34
C VAL A 197 3.40 42.97 1.33
N SER A 198 3.35 43.69 0.20
CA SER A 198 3.78 45.06 0.13
C SER A 198 3.00 45.86 1.19
N PRO A 199 3.67 46.60 2.08
CA PRO A 199 2.94 47.44 3.02
C PRO A 199 2.13 48.46 2.23
N PRO A 200 0.89 48.80 2.68
CA PRO A 200 0.11 49.83 2.01
C PRO A 200 0.89 51.16 2.01
N GLU A 201 1.11 51.66 0.81
CA GLU A 201 1.65 53.01 0.56
C GLU A 201 0.70 54.00 1.26
N LYS A 202 1.24 54.75 2.20
CA LYS A 202 0.53 55.86 2.86
C LYS A 202 0.59 57.06 1.93
N ASP A 203 -0.57 57.42 1.38
CA ASP A 203 -0.84 58.77 0.92
C ASP A 203 -1.02 59.77 2.07
#